data_f0cb1e6391821fda60b10fbc89ff1a21
#
_entry.id   f0cb1e6391821fda60b10fbc89ff1a21
#
_cell.length_a   1.000
_cell.length_b   1.000
_cell.length_c   1.000
_cell.angle_alpha   90.00
_cell.angle_beta   90.00
_cell.angle_gamma   90.00
#
_symmetry.space_group_name_H-M   'P 1'
#
loop_
_entity.id
_entity.type
_entity.pdbx_description
1 polymer ?
#
loop_
_entity_poly.entity_id
_entity_poly.type
_entity_poly.pdbx_seq_one_letter_code
_entity_poly.pdbx_strand_id
1 'polypeptide(L)'
;MRPSRRSDKPRSLGYAPAVPAAWQLLTDDPEERALFGDLDATLALDATPAGPPNRLRHVVRIEAGGRRYYLKCFARTQWKNRARFATTRPQASDDADRERRVTQALREAGHGAPRPVAYGRRGPASYYLCAELDGAPLATKLTDGSADGHLSARVAAHCGALLAAGYRLPDLSADHVFVDAEGSVAVLDLHNGGVGAPGAPGRKLLARVLRRFARSVRGIPVARPAAMRFGCRLLRAAGASPSLRRALLTGAQPFGTAARYEQPGRSRAYADRNPRRAKQERALLERVWPGRSGELVLDLPCGAGRLRPFLRARGHRVLQADGALAMLREAAARGERGELQVQADALHVPFADRAVDGVVMFRFLHHLPPDAARAALAEAYRVARRFVVLSFFHPVSLHHLQRLARQSVGAPTTRFTSSLGDIQRVAAQHGFRLQARAAQLPFARDLWLAALVRQDANAQRS
;
A
#
# COMPACT_ATOMS: atom_id res chain seq x y z
N MET A 1 13.85 55.15 19.20
CA MET A 1 14.18 54.28 20.35
C MET A 1 13.28 53.05 20.33
N ARG A 2 13.82 51.91 20.01
CA ARG A 2 13.12 50.58 20.11
C ARG A 2 13.68 49.87 21.34
N PRO A 3 12.87 49.21 22.16
CA PRO A 3 13.37 48.51 23.34
C PRO A 3 13.96 47.15 22.95
N SER A 4 14.99 46.79 23.68
CA SER A 4 15.86 45.62 23.59
C SER A 4 15.14 44.28 23.72
N ARG A 5 15.54 43.33 22.89
CA ARG A 5 15.13 41.90 23.01
C ARG A 5 15.67 41.31 24.32
N ARG A 6 14.79 40.88 25.17
CA ARG A 6 15.13 40.00 26.32
C ARG A 6 15.55 38.65 25.80
N SER A 7 16.67 38.14 26.27
CA SER A 7 17.16 36.80 26.13
C SER A 7 16.23 35.84 26.89
N ASP A 8 15.42 35.08 26.21
CA ASP A 8 14.68 33.96 26.80
C ASP A 8 15.67 32.83 27.13
N LYS A 9 16.08 32.77 28.37
CA LYS A 9 16.65 31.54 28.96
C LYS A 9 15.55 30.46 28.92
N PRO A 10 15.87 29.18 28.59
CA PRO A 10 14.91 28.13 28.67
C PRO A 10 14.38 28.00 30.11
N ARG A 11 13.07 28.11 30.25
CA ARG A 11 12.39 27.91 31.56
C ARG A 11 12.75 26.51 32.09
N SER A 12 13.38 26.47 33.23
CA SER A 12 13.54 25.29 34.03
C SER A 12 12.16 24.67 34.29
N LEU A 13 11.94 23.46 33.82
CA LEU A 13 10.74 22.68 34.13
C LEU A 13 10.72 22.45 35.64
N GLY A 14 9.82 23.14 36.34
CA GLY A 14 9.59 22.94 37.77
C GLY A 14 9.21 21.50 38.05
N TYR A 15 10.06 20.78 38.73
CA TYR A 15 9.83 19.41 39.15
C TYR A 15 8.94 19.40 40.38
N ALA A 16 7.79 18.74 40.32
CA ALA A 16 6.99 18.34 41.46
C ALA A 16 7.75 17.28 42.29
N PRO A 17 7.48 17.13 43.62
CA PRO A 17 8.26 16.30 44.53
C PRO A 17 8.31 14.83 44.10
N ALA A 18 9.45 14.22 44.41
CA ALA A 18 10.00 12.99 43.92
C ALA A 18 9.08 11.75 44.06
N VAL A 19 8.47 11.33 42.94
CA VAL A 19 8.15 9.91 42.77
C VAL A 19 9.49 9.21 42.46
N PRO A 20 9.87 8.12 43.18
CA PRO A 20 11.12 7.43 42.90
C PRO A 20 11.23 7.04 41.43
N ALA A 21 12.37 7.39 40.83
CA ALA A 21 12.63 7.03 39.46
C ALA A 21 12.94 5.52 39.37
N ALA A 22 12.17 4.80 38.57
CA ALA A 22 12.60 3.46 38.17
C ALA A 22 13.58 3.61 37.01
N TRP A 23 14.86 3.41 37.23
CA TRP A 23 15.92 3.46 36.22
C TRP A 23 16.66 2.13 36.21
N GLN A 24 16.82 1.56 35.02
CA GLN A 24 17.42 0.26 34.78
C GLN A 24 18.53 0.41 33.73
N LEU A 25 19.74 0.01 34.12
CA LEU A 25 20.85 -0.17 33.19
C LEU A 25 20.65 -1.44 32.37
N LEU A 26 20.92 -1.34 31.07
CA LEU A 26 20.79 -2.40 30.07
C LEU A 26 22.15 -2.77 29.46
N THR A 27 23.22 -2.22 30.00
CA THR A 27 24.61 -2.43 29.59
C THR A 27 25.43 -3.09 30.69
N ASP A 28 26.39 -3.92 30.31
CA ASP A 28 27.39 -4.50 31.18
C ASP A 28 28.75 -3.73 31.16
N ASP A 29 28.84 -2.71 30.30
CA ASP A 29 30.04 -1.87 30.16
C ASP A 29 30.26 -1.08 31.48
N PRO A 30 31.39 -1.25 32.17
CA PRO A 30 31.64 -0.59 33.45
C PRO A 30 31.67 0.94 33.39
N GLU A 31 32.18 1.51 32.27
CA GLU A 31 32.21 2.96 32.08
C GLU A 31 30.80 3.51 31.90
N GLU A 32 29.96 2.86 31.11
CA GLU A 32 28.57 3.24 30.94
C GLU A 32 27.76 3.09 32.23
N ARG A 33 28.04 2.06 33.02
CA ARG A 33 27.41 1.85 34.32
C ARG A 33 27.79 2.97 35.32
N ALA A 34 29.03 3.43 35.28
CA ALA A 34 29.49 4.55 36.10
C ALA A 34 28.88 5.89 35.65
N LEU A 35 28.79 6.14 34.35
CA LEU A 35 28.26 7.37 33.74
C LEU A 35 26.74 7.49 33.87
N PHE A 36 26.01 6.39 33.70
CA PHE A 36 24.55 6.36 33.58
C PHE A 36 23.87 5.59 34.72
N GLY A 37 24.53 5.48 35.89
CA GLY A 37 24.07 4.68 37.05
C GLY A 37 22.72 5.08 37.62
N ASP A 38 22.36 6.36 37.51
CA ASP A 38 21.03 6.84 37.88
C ASP A 38 20.49 7.87 36.89
N LEU A 39 19.18 8.13 36.97
CA LEU A 39 18.51 9.04 36.05
C LEU A 39 18.86 10.50 36.26
N ASP A 40 19.06 10.94 37.53
CA ASP A 40 19.36 12.34 37.81
C ASP A 40 20.77 12.70 37.35
N ALA A 41 21.75 11.84 37.63
CA ALA A 41 23.10 11.98 37.10
C ALA A 41 23.08 12.01 35.53
N THR A 42 22.32 11.12 34.90
CA THR A 42 22.18 11.10 33.43
C THR A 42 21.55 12.39 32.88
N LEU A 43 20.55 12.94 33.55
CA LEU A 43 19.88 14.18 33.13
C LEU A 43 20.71 15.44 33.41
N ALA A 44 21.70 15.36 34.29
CA ALA A 44 22.63 16.45 34.61
C ALA A 44 23.81 16.55 33.65
N LEU A 45 24.03 15.54 32.78
CA LEU A 45 25.10 15.58 31.80
C LEU A 45 24.87 16.66 30.75
N ASP A 46 25.94 17.21 30.22
CA ASP A 46 25.87 18.15 29.10
C ASP A 46 25.28 17.48 27.89
N ALA A 47 24.20 18.07 27.40
CA ALA A 47 23.42 17.49 26.29
C ALA A 47 23.02 18.52 25.24
N THR A 48 23.16 18.16 24.00
CA THR A 48 22.75 19.01 22.87
C THR A 48 21.45 18.48 22.23
N PRO A 49 20.49 19.37 21.84
CA PRO A 49 19.28 18.93 21.17
C PRO A 49 19.60 18.16 19.87
N ALA A 50 19.00 17.00 19.70
CA ALA A 50 19.16 16.13 18.54
C ALA A 50 17.85 16.07 17.72
N GLY A 51 17.44 17.22 17.20
CA GLY A 51 16.23 17.37 16.39
C GLY A 51 15.22 18.35 17.01
N PRO A 52 14.16 18.70 16.26
CA PRO A 52 13.17 19.67 16.72
C PRO A 52 12.36 19.07 17.88
N PRO A 53 12.29 19.75 19.05
CA PRO A 53 11.49 19.30 20.17
C PRO A 53 10.00 19.43 19.85
N ASN A 54 9.22 18.49 20.37
CA ASN A 54 7.76 18.59 20.37
C ASN A 54 7.23 18.48 21.83
N ARG A 55 5.94 18.80 22.02
CA ARG A 55 5.32 18.81 23.36
C ARG A 55 5.35 17.47 24.11
N LEU A 56 5.56 16.36 23.41
CA LEU A 56 5.48 15.01 23.97
C LEU A 56 6.81 14.29 23.95
N ARG A 57 7.77 14.71 23.12
CA ARG A 57 9.06 14.05 22.95
C ARG A 57 10.15 15.07 22.63
N HIS A 58 11.29 14.90 23.25
CA HIS A 58 12.55 15.51 22.82
C HIS A 58 13.67 14.47 22.85
N VAL A 59 14.67 14.68 22.03
CA VAL A 59 15.85 13.84 21.96
C VAL A 59 17.06 14.72 22.16
N VAL A 60 17.96 14.29 23.02
CA VAL A 60 19.24 14.97 23.25
C VAL A 60 20.40 14.03 22.99
N ARG A 61 21.47 14.56 22.47
CA ARG A 61 22.75 13.88 22.31
C ARG A 61 23.63 14.19 23.51
N ILE A 62 24.20 13.16 24.11
CA ILE A 62 25.13 13.21 25.20
C ILE A 62 26.48 12.71 24.68
N GLU A 63 27.55 13.45 24.95
CA GLU A 63 28.91 13.02 24.69
C GLU A 63 29.59 12.72 26.05
N ALA A 64 29.96 11.47 26.29
CA ALA A 64 30.54 11.01 27.53
C ALA A 64 31.47 9.82 27.31
N GLY A 65 32.62 9.76 28.00
CA GLY A 65 33.60 8.69 27.84
C GLY A 65 34.14 8.53 26.40
N GLY A 66 34.23 9.65 25.65
CA GLY A 66 34.64 9.60 24.23
C GLY A 66 33.64 8.98 23.27
N ARG A 67 32.43 8.67 23.72
CA ARG A 67 31.35 8.06 22.96
C ARG A 67 30.12 8.96 22.91
N ARG A 68 29.23 8.74 21.95
CA ARG A 68 28.00 9.50 21.77
C ARG A 68 26.78 8.63 22.06
N TYR A 69 25.82 9.23 22.75
CA TYR A 69 24.57 8.60 23.15
C TYR A 69 23.39 9.48 22.85
N TYR A 70 22.23 8.88 22.69
CA TYR A 70 20.97 9.60 22.51
C TYR A 70 19.99 9.25 23.61
N LEU A 71 19.60 10.27 24.39
CA LEU A 71 18.55 10.17 25.38
C LEU A 71 17.24 10.66 24.81
N LYS A 72 16.28 9.77 24.70
CA LYS A 72 14.92 10.06 24.27
C LYS A 72 14.01 10.23 25.47
N CYS A 73 13.46 11.42 25.61
CA CYS A 73 12.58 11.79 26.72
C CYS A 73 11.15 11.90 26.21
N PHE A 74 10.25 11.10 26.75
CA PHE A 74 8.81 11.13 26.47
C PHE A 74 8.10 11.71 27.70
N ALA A 75 7.48 12.90 27.56
CA ALA A 75 6.84 13.60 28.68
C ALA A 75 5.66 12.81 29.25
N ARG A 76 4.92 12.12 28.39
CA ARG A 76 3.85 11.19 28.78
C ARG A 76 3.48 10.28 27.61
N THR A 77 3.07 9.06 27.92
CA THR A 77 2.45 8.16 26.94
C THR A 77 0.97 8.47 26.78
N GLN A 78 0.54 8.74 25.55
CA GLN A 78 -0.87 9.00 25.25
C GLN A 78 -1.70 7.73 25.49
N TRP A 79 -2.95 7.88 25.97
CA TRP A 79 -3.86 6.75 26.27
C TRP A 79 -4.05 5.80 25.09
N LYS A 80 -4.17 6.33 23.86
CA LYS A 80 -4.29 5.55 22.61
C LYS A 80 -3.04 4.69 22.36
N ASN A 81 -1.85 5.15 22.74
CA ASN A 81 -0.61 4.38 22.63
C ASN A 81 -0.59 3.28 23.70
N ARG A 82 -1.01 3.57 24.96
CA ARG A 82 -1.14 2.56 26.02
C ARG A 82 -2.06 1.42 25.59
N ALA A 83 -3.27 1.73 25.09
CA ALA A 83 -4.21 0.73 24.59
C ALA A 83 -3.61 -0.11 23.45
N ARG A 84 -2.91 0.53 22.52
CA ARG A 84 -2.21 -0.14 21.43
C ARG A 84 -1.10 -1.06 21.94
N PHE A 85 -0.28 -0.60 22.88
CA PHE A 85 0.85 -1.36 23.43
C PHE A 85 0.39 -2.58 24.24
N ALA A 86 -0.75 -2.50 24.90
CA ALA A 86 -1.35 -3.64 25.58
C ALA A 86 -1.81 -4.75 24.60
N THR A 87 -2.23 -4.37 23.39
CA THR A 87 -2.80 -5.30 22.39
C THR A 87 -1.82 -5.73 21.30
N THR A 88 -0.63 -5.10 21.21
CA THR A 88 0.37 -5.40 20.18
C THR A 88 1.69 -5.86 20.80
N ARG A 89 2.37 -6.80 20.13
CA ARG A 89 3.68 -7.30 20.58
C ARG A 89 4.84 -6.42 20.12
N PRO A 90 5.95 -6.35 20.88
CA PRO A 90 6.00 -6.73 22.29
C PRO A 90 5.08 -5.84 23.11
N GLN A 91 4.45 -6.35 24.16
CA GLN A 91 3.69 -5.49 25.08
C GLN A 91 4.64 -4.50 25.75
N ALA A 92 4.18 -3.28 25.97
CA ALA A 92 4.99 -2.24 26.59
C ALA A 92 4.12 -1.32 27.46
N SER A 93 4.73 -0.76 28.48
CA SER A 93 4.05 0.11 29.45
C SER A 93 3.95 1.56 28.97
N ASP A 94 4.91 2.00 28.16
CA ASP A 94 5.06 3.38 27.68
C ASP A 94 5.85 3.45 26.37
N ASP A 95 6.03 4.66 25.83
CA ASP A 95 6.69 4.87 24.54
C ASP A 95 8.19 4.50 24.58
N ALA A 96 8.90 4.76 25.70
CA ALA A 96 10.31 4.41 25.87
C ALA A 96 10.49 2.88 25.99
N ASP A 97 9.66 2.20 26.79
CA ASP A 97 9.65 0.74 26.90
C ASP A 97 9.33 0.08 25.57
N ARG A 98 8.40 0.67 24.82
CA ARG A 98 8.06 0.19 23.47
C ARG A 98 9.26 0.25 22.55
N GLU A 99 9.96 1.37 22.50
CA GLU A 99 11.15 1.54 21.67
C GLU A 99 12.24 0.55 22.08
N ARG A 100 12.53 0.45 23.37
CA ARG A 100 13.51 -0.49 23.95
C ARG A 100 13.23 -1.93 23.50
N ARG A 101 11.99 -2.40 23.70
CA ARG A 101 11.62 -3.80 23.39
C ARG A 101 11.66 -4.10 21.91
N VAL A 102 11.25 -3.17 21.03
CA VAL A 102 11.34 -3.35 19.58
C VAL A 102 12.81 -3.33 19.12
N THR A 103 13.61 -2.44 19.67
CA THR A 103 15.07 -2.38 19.43
C THR A 103 15.75 -3.68 19.83
N GLN A 104 15.44 -4.17 21.02
CA GLN A 104 15.99 -5.43 21.52
C GLN A 104 15.61 -6.61 20.63
N ALA A 105 14.34 -6.73 20.26
CA ALA A 105 13.88 -7.80 19.35
C ALA A 105 14.58 -7.78 17.97
N LEU A 106 14.88 -6.60 17.42
CA LEU A 106 15.66 -6.47 16.19
C LEU A 106 17.09 -6.97 16.37
N ARG A 107 17.76 -6.56 17.46
CA ARG A 107 19.14 -6.94 17.74
C ARG A 107 19.29 -8.44 18.02
N GLU A 108 18.39 -9.02 18.81
CA GLU A 108 18.36 -10.46 19.09
C GLU A 108 18.16 -11.29 17.81
N ALA A 109 17.47 -10.75 16.83
CA ALA A 109 17.32 -11.37 15.49
C ALA A 109 18.48 -11.04 14.52
N GLY A 110 19.56 -10.40 14.98
CA GLY A 110 20.73 -10.06 14.16
C GLY A 110 20.54 -8.86 13.24
N HIS A 111 19.50 -8.04 13.45
CA HIS A 111 19.29 -6.82 12.66
C HIS A 111 19.93 -5.60 13.30
N GLY A 112 20.43 -4.69 12.48
CA GLY A 112 21.04 -3.44 12.93
C GLY A 112 20.02 -2.50 13.60
N ALA A 113 20.27 -2.14 14.85
CA ALA A 113 19.50 -1.18 15.62
C ALA A 113 20.38 -0.61 16.74
N PRO A 114 20.08 0.60 17.30
CA PRO A 114 20.87 1.18 18.37
C PRO A 114 21.03 0.24 19.56
N ARG A 115 22.22 0.23 20.18
CA ARG A 115 22.44 -0.55 21.40
C ARG A 115 21.76 0.13 22.58
N PRO A 116 20.83 -0.53 23.29
CA PRO A 116 20.22 0.00 24.50
C PRO A 116 21.27 0.15 25.60
N VAL A 117 21.23 1.26 26.34
CA VAL A 117 22.12 1.53 27.46
C VAL A 117 21.34 1.62 28.78
N ALA A 118 20.24 2.35 28.79
CA ALA A 118 19.38 2.43 29.97
C ALA A 118 17.92 2.78 29.59
N TYR A 119 17.03 2.47 30.50
CA TYR A 119 15.62 2.78 30.41
C TYR A 119 15.07 3.16 31.77
N GLY A 120 14.14 4.10 31.84
CA GLY A 120 13.50 4.41 33.08
C GLY A 120 12.25 5.29 32.99
N ARG A 121 11.68 5.55 34.16
CA ARG A 121 10.44 6.31 34.32
C ARG A 121 10.54 7.23 35.53
N ARG A 122 9.90 8.40 35.39
CA ARG A 122 9.68 9.32 36.53
C ARG A 122 8.27 9.92 36.38
N GLY A 123 7.35 9.49 37.21
CA GLY A 123 5.96 9.88 37.11
C GLY A 123 5.36 9.51 35.74
N PRO A 124 4.78 10.47 34.98
CA PRO A 124 4.23 10.22 33.67
C PRO A 124 5.27 10.12 32.54
N ALA A 125 6.51 10.57 32.81
CA ALA A 125 7.60 10.61 31.86
C ALA A 125 8.34 9.28 31.78
N SER A 126 8.83 8.93 30.58
CA SER A 126 9.69 7.79 30.32
C SER A 126 10.90 8.17 29.50
N TYR A 127 11.99 7.45 29.71
CA TYR A 127 13.33 7.77 29.20
C TYR A 127 13.94 6.52 28.58
N TYR A 128 14.59 6.68 27.43
CA TYR A 128 15.34 5.62 26.78
C TYR A 128 16.68 6.15 26.29
N LEU A 129 17.76 5.59 26.81
CA LEU A 129 19.13 5.90 26.45
C LEU A 129 19.67 4.80 25.53
N CYS A 130 20.25 5.17 24.41
CA CYS A 130 20.92 4.25 23.51
C CYS A 130 22.24 4.84 22.99
N ALA A 131 23.17 3.97 22.62
CA ALA A 131 24.40 4.38 21.96
C ALA A 131 24.09 4.89 20.54
N GLU A 132 24.96 5.75 20.02
CA GLU A 132 24.90 6.20 18.63
C GLU A 132 25.05 5.01 17.67
N LEU A 133 24.40 5.09 16.52
CA LEU A 133 24.62 4.16 15.41
C LEU A 133 25.83 4.60 14.59
N ASP A 134 26.64 3.63 14.21
CA ASP A 134 27.71 3.86 13.23
C ASP A 134 27.14 4.21 11.85
N GLY A 135 27.91 4.99 11.09
CA GLY A 135 27.55 5.40 9.76
C GLY A 135 26.66 6.65 9.66
N ALA A 136 25.90 6.78 8.59
CA ALA A 136 25.08 7.95 8.32
C ALA A 136 23.66 7.56 7.81
N PRO A 137 22.66 8.44 7.99
CA PRO A 137 21.35 8.27 7.41
C PRO A 137 21.43 8.10 5.89
N LEU A 138 20.58 7.25 5.32
CA LEU A 138 20.47 7.09 3.88
C LEU A 138 20.16 8.44 3.19
N ALA A 139 19.37 9.31 3.82
CA ALA A 139 19.08 10.65 3.31
C ALA A 139 20.36 11.48 3.12
N THR A 140 21.28 11.46 4.09
CA THR A 140 22.58 12.12 4.00
C THR A 140 23.42 11.55 2.85
N LYS A 141 23.55 10.22 2.77
CA LYS A 141 24.28 9.54 1.71
C LYS A 141 23.71 9.75 0.29
N LEU A 142 22.39 10.00 0.20
CA LEU A 142 21.75 10.41 -1.06
C LEU A 142 22.06 11.86 -1.41
N THR A 143 22.19 12.73 -0.39
CA THR A 143 22.48 14.16 -0.58
C THR A 143 23.92 14.41 -1.01
N ASP A 144 24.88 13.71 -0.41
CA ASP A 144 26.31 13.84 -0.70
C ASP A 144 26.79 12.97 -1.88
N GLY A 145 25.87 12.17 -2.45
CA GLY A 145 26.15 11.32 -3.61
C GLY A 145 26.89 10.02 -3.26
N SER A 146 27.14 9.70 -1.98
CA SER A 146 27.79 8.47 -1.54
C SER A 146 26.87 7.24 -1.60
N ALA A 147 25.56 7.42 -1.78
CA ALA A 147 24.62 6.33 -2.00
C ALA A 147 24.46 6.03 -3.50
N ASP A 148 25.12 5.00 -3.97
CA ASP A 148 24.95 4.47 -5.31
C ASP A 148 23.66 3.64 -5.48
N GLY A 149 23.45 3.13 -6.71
CA GLY A 149 22.31 2.27 -7.03
C GLY A 149 22.35 0.90 -6.33
N HIS A 150 23.55 0.38 -6.01
CA HIS A 150 23.70 -0.89 -5.31
C HIS A 150 23.38 -0.76 -3.83
N LEU A 151 23.89 0.29 -3.19
CA LEU A 151 23.57 0.59 -1.79
C LEU A 151 22.06 0.83 -1.61
N SER A 152 21.47 1.68 -2.44
CA SER A 152 20.02 1.93 -2.44
C SER A 152 19.21 0.65 -2.61
N ALA A 153 19.69 -0.27 -3.44
CA ALA A 153 19.04 -1.56 -3.67
C ALA A 153 19.14 -2.51 -2.46
N ARG A 154 20.30 -2.56 -1.78
CA ARG A 154 20.49 -3.33 -0.53
C ARG A 154 19.60 -2.80 0.58
N VAL A 155 19.59 -1.49 0.79
CA VAL A 155 18.72 -0.84 1.79
C VAL A 155 17.25 -1.15 1.53
N ALA A 156 16.80 -1.04 0.29
CA ALA A 156 15.40 -1.34 -0.06
C ALA A 156 15.05 -2.81 0.22
N ALA A 157 15.97 -3.74 -0.11
CA ALA A 157 15.77 -5.16 0.16
C ALA A 157 15.76 -5.45 1.66
N HIS A 158 16.69 -4.88 2.44
CA HIS A 158 16.76 -5.03 3.89
C HIS A 158 15.48 -4.52 4.58
N CYS A 159 15.04 -3.30 4.27
CA CYS A 159 13.80 -2.73 4.80
C CYS A 159 12.59 -3.61 4.48
N GLY A 160 12.51 -4.13 3.26
CA GLY A 160 11.44 -5.04 2.86
C GLY A 160 11.48 -6.35 3.62
N ALA A 161 12.67 -6.95 3.82
CA ALA A 161 12.86 -8.18 4.57
C ALA A 161 12.46 -8.03 6.04
N LEU A 162 12.81 -6.91 6.70
CA LEU A 162 12.35 -6.60 8.06
C LEU A 162 10.82 -6.60 8.15
N LEU A 163 10.14 -5.97 7.19
CA LEU A 163 8.68 -5.94 7.14
C LEU A 163 8.08 -7.33 6.92
N ALA A 164 8.71 -8.17 6.08
CA ALA A 164 8.30 -9.56 5.82
C ALA A 164 8.55 -10.47 7.05
N ALA A 165 9.61 -10.21 7.81
CA ALA A 165 9.91 -10.90 9.06
C ALA A 165 8.92 -10.57 10.20
N GLY A 166 7.95 -9.68 9.93
CA GLY A 166 6.90 -9.33 10.88
C GLY A 166 7.16 -8.04 11.66
N TYR A 167 8.28 -7.34 11.43
CA TYR A 167 8.52 -6.05 12.07
C TYR A 167 7.61 -4.97 11.50
N ARG A 168 6.77 -4.39 12.33
CA ARG A 168 5.87 -3.30 11.97
C ARG A 168 6.58 -1.97 12.25
N LEU A 169 7.19 -1.38 11.24
CA LEU A 169 8.00 -0.17 11.33
C LEU A 169 7.33 0.98 10.55
N PRO A 170 6.27 1.61 11.10
CA PRO A 170 5.48 2.59 10.38
C PRO A 170 6.18 3.92 10.13
N ASP A 171 7.28 4.20 10.82
CA ASP A 171 8.05 5.43 10.71
C ASP A 171 9.38 5.25 9.95
N LEU A 172 9.57 4.09 9.33
CA LEU A 172 10.72 3.79 8.48
C LEU A 172 10.82 4.81 7.32
N SER A 173 11.99 5.43 7.17
CA SER A 173 12.27 6.51 6.20
C SER A 173 13.77 6.60 5.93
N ALA A 174 14.19 7.39 4.95
CA ALA A 174 15.61 7.58 4.64
C ALA A 174 16.39 8.26 5.78
N ASP A 175 15.71 9.04 6.65
CA ASP A 175 16.31 9.65 7.84
C ASP A 175 16.54 8.64 8.96
N HIS A 176 15.78 7.56 9.00
CA HIS A 176 15.78 6.57 10.07
C HIS A 176 16.45 5.23 9.67
N VAL A 177 17.02 5.17 8.49
CA VAL A 177 17.84 4.05 8.02
C VAL A 177 19.27 4.51 7.92
N PHE A 178 20.15 3.91 8.73
CA PHE A 178 21.58 4.19 8.77
C PHE A 178 22.36 3.14 7.99
N VAL A 179 23.45 3.57 7.41
CA VAL A 179 24.36 2.70 6.66
C VAL A 179 25.79 3.04 7.09
N ASP A 180 26.50 2.06 7.62
CA ASP A 180 27.89 2.19 8.01
C ASP A 180 28.88 2.17 6.85
N ALA A 181 30.17 2.14 7.12
CA ALA A 181 31.23 2.12 6.09
C ALA A 181 31.26 0.78 5.34
N GLU A 182 30.94 -0.31 6.00
CA GLU A 182 30.86 -1.68 5.45
C GLU A 182 29.56 -1.91 4.67
N GLY A 183 28.64 -0.95 4.77
CA GLY A 183 27.32 -0.98 4.13
C GLY A 183 26.30 -1.82 4.88
N SER A 184 26.53 -2.12 6.16
CA SER A 184 25.51 -2.72 7.03
C SER A 184 24.38 -1.72 7.28
N VAL A 185 23.16 -2.23 7.41
CA VAL A 185 21.97 -1.40 7.53
C VAL A 185 21.38 -1.51 8.94
N ALA A 186 21.17 -0.38 9.58
CA ALA A 186 20.50 -0.26 10.86
C ALA A 186 19.27 0.65 10.78
N VAL A 187 18.30 0.42 11.67
CA VAL A 187 17.07 1.21 11.73
C VAL A 187 16.86 1.82 13.11
N LEU A 188 16.33 3.04 13.16
CA LEU A 188 16.05 3.76 14.40
C LEU A 188 14.63 4.36 14.42
N ASP A 189 14.28 5.00 15.57
CA ASP A 189 12.96 5.61 15.85
C ASP A 189 11.83 4.57 15.91
N LEU A 190 11.96 3.62 16.82
CA LEU A 190 11.15 2.40 16.87
C LEU A 190 9.97 2.48 17.86
N HIS A 191 9.73 3.64 18.51
CA HIS A 191 8.68 3.82 19.52
C HIS A 191 7.25 3.53 19.01
N ASN A 192 7.00 3.67 17.71
CA ASN A 192 5.75 3.27 17.05
C ASN A 192 5.79 1.85 16.48
N GLY A 193 6.93 1.20 16.58
CA GLY A 193 7.17 -0.12 16.04
C GLY A 193 6.40 -1.25 16.73
N GLY A 194 6.55 -2.45 16.23
CA GLY A 194 6.01 -3.67 16.80
C GLY A 194 6.51 -4.91 16.08
N VAL A 195 6.25 -6.06 16.69
CA VAL A 195 6.59 -7.37 16.14
C VAL A 195 5.30 -8.18 15.98
N GLY A 196 5.11 -8.76 14.82
CA GLY A 196 3.99 -9.64 14.48
C GLY A 196 4.47 -10.96 13.91
N ALA A 197 3.54 -11.77 13.41
CA ALA A 197 3.92 -12.96 12.68
C ALA A 197 4.61 -12.60 11.35
N PRO A 198 5.61 -13.38 10.91
CA PRO A 198 6.20 -13.25 9.59
C PRO A 198 5.15 -13.35 8.48
N GLY A 199 5.36 -12.62 7.41
CA GLY A 199 4.48 -12.62 6.24
C GLY A 199 4.37 -11.25 5.58
N ALA A 200 3.67 -11.19 4.46
CA ALA A 200 3.48 -9.94 3.73
C ALA A 200 2.70 -8.91 4.57
N PRO A 201 3.26 -7.71 4.81
CA PRO A 201 2.60 -6.69 5.62
C PRO A 201 1.38 -6.12 4.90
N GLY A 202 0.42 -5.66 5.68
CA GLY A 202 -0.80 -5.07 5.12
C GLY A 202 -0.55 -3.78 4.34
N ARG A 203 -1.39 -3.52 3.32
CA ARG A 203 -1.31 -2.36 2.43
C ARG A 203 -1.12 -1.03 3.15
N LYS A 204 -1.82 -0.81 4.27
CA LYS A 204 -1.74 0.47 5.02
C LYS A 204 -0.32 0.73 5.53
N LEU A 205 0.37 -0.30 6.02
CA LEU A 205 1.75 -0.18 6.48
C LEU A 205 2.69 0.11 5.32
N LEU A 206 2.63 -0.68 4.24
CA LEU A 206 3.47 -0.47 3.05
C LEU A 206 3.28 0.91 2.43
N ALA A 207 2.03 1.38 2.29
CA ALA A 207 1.74 2.72 1.79
C ALA A 207 2.29 3.82 2.71
N ARG A 208 2.26 3.62 4.03
CA ARG A 208 2.84 4.57 4.99
C ARG A 208 4.35 4.63 4.86
N VAL A 209 5.02 3.49 4.80
CA VAL A 209 6.48 3.39 4.64
C VAL A 209 6.93 4.08 3.34
N LEU A 210 6.30 3.78 2.20
CA LEU A 210 6.65 4.43 0.93
C LEU A 210 6.46 5.95 0.99
N ARG A 211 5.37 6.43 1.60
CA ARG A 211 5.15 7.87 1.78
C ARG A 211 6.18 8.52 2.70
N ARG A 212 6.66 7.81 3.72
CA ARG A 212 7.73 8.28 4.60
C ARG A 212 9.04 8.41 3.84
N PHE A 213 9.44 7.37 3.08
CA PHE A 213 10.63 7.44 2.21
C PHE A 213 10.51 8.59 1.20
N ALA A 214 9.39 8.69 0.47
CA ALA A 214 9.20 9.79 -0.48
C ALA A 214 9.24 11.17 0.16
N ARG A 215 8.85 11.29 1.41
CA ARG A 215 8.86 12.56 2.16
C ARG A 215 10.26 12.90 2.66
N SER A 216 11.02 11.91 3.16
CA SER A 216 12.37 12.12 3.68
C SER A 216 13.41 12.42 2.59
N VAL A 217 13.14 12.07 1.34
CA VAL A 217 14.01 12.44 0.20
C VAL A 217 13.50 13.67 -0.56
N ARG A 218 12.52 14.40 -0.01
CA ARG A 218 12.02 15.62 -0.65
C ARG A 218 13.11 16.69 -0.64
N GLY A 219 13.43 17.22 -1.82
CA GLY A 219 14.51 18.20 -2.00
C GLY A 219 15.88 17.58 -2.29
N ILE A 220 16.02 16.25 -2.18
CA ILE A 220 17.20 15.52 -2.65
C ILE A 220 17.01 15.19 -4.13
N PRO A 221 18.00 15.40 -5.03
CA PRO A 221 17.88 15.18 -6.47
C PRO A 221 17.87 13.67 -6.81
N VAL A 222 16.89 12.93 -6.31
CA VAL A 222 16.71 11.50 -6.64
C VAL A 222 15.90 11.39 -7.92
N ALA A 223 16.49 10.82 -8.98
CA ALA A 223 15.80 10.58 -10.23
C ALA A 223 14.58 9.66 -10.04
N ARG A 224 13.44 10.01 -10.65
CA ARG A 224 12.19 9.23 -10.55
C ARG A 224 12.36 7.73 -10.83
N PRO A 225 13.13 7.29 -11.85
CA PRO A 225 13.39 5.86 -12.05
C PRO A 225 14.12 5.17 -10.90
N ALA A 226 15.04 5.87 -10.21
CA ALA A 226 15.76 5.34 -9.05
C ALA A 226 14.81 5.18 -7.85
N ALA A 227 13.98 6.17 -7.57
CA ALA A 227 12.94 6.10 -6.53
C ALA A 227 11.95 4.95 -6.80
N MET A 228 11.54 4.76 -8.05
CA MET A 228 10.66 3.66 -8.45
C MET A 228 11.34 2.29 -8.27
N ARG A 229 12.61 2.15 -8.65
CA ARG A 229 13.37 0.90 -8.42
C ARG A 229 13.49 0.58 -6.93
N PHE A 230 13.79 1.58 -6.10
CA PHE A 230 13.83 1.44 -4.64
C PHE A 230 12.50 0.91 -4.10
N GLY A 231 11.38 1.57 -4.41
CA GLY A 231 10.05 1.16 -4.01
C GLY A 231 9.68 -0.26 -4.48
N CYS A 232 9.98 -0.60 -5.74
CA CYS A 232 9.78 -1.94 -6.28
C CYS A 232 10.54 -3.02 -5.50
N ARG A 233 11.82 -2.78 -5.18
CA ARG A 233 12.65 -3.73 -4.44
C ARG A 233 12.17 -3.91 -3.01
N LEU A 234 11.89 -2.81 -2.30
CA LEU A 234 11.34 -2.83 -0.95
C LEU A 234 10.04 -3.65 -0.90
N LEU A 235 9.09 -3.35 -1.78
CA LEU A 235 7.80 -4.04 -1.81
C LEU A 235 7.93 -5.52 -2.21
N ARG A 236 8.86 -5.86 -3.10
CA ARG A 236 9.15 -7.25 -3.47
C ARG A 236 9.73 -8.02 -2.29
N ALA A 237 10.72 -7.47 -1.61
CA ALA A 237 11.33 -8.06 -0.43
C ALA A 237 10.35 -8.18 0.74
N ALA A 238 9.38 -7.26 0.85
CA ALA A 238 8.28 -7.33 1.80
C ALA A 238 7.21 -8.38 1.44
N GLY A 239 7.36 -9.14 0.36
CA GLY A 239 6.38 -10.15 -0.05
C GLY A 239 5.08 -9.58 -0.65
N ALA A 240 5.05 -8.29 -1.03
CA ALA A 240 3.88 -7.68 -1.64
C ALA A 240 3.58 -8.30 -3.01
N SER A 241 2.31 -8.62 -3.28
CA SER A 241 1.88 -9.16 -4.57
C SER A 241 2.16 -8.17 -5.72
N PRO A 242 2.32 -8.64 -6.96
CA PRO A 242 2.55 -7.78 -8.12
C PRO A 242 1.50 -6.66 -8.27
N SER A 243 0.23 -6.97 -8.08
CA SER A 243 -0.88 -6.01 -8.12
C SER A 243 -0.77 -4.95 -7.02
N LEU A 244 -0.44 -5.36 -5.79
CA LEU A 244 -0.24 -4.43 -4.68
C LEU A 244 0.97 -3.52 -4.90
N ARG A 245 2.09 -4.07 -5.41
CA ARG A 245 3.28 -3.27 -5.75
C ARG A 245 2.95 -2.18 -6.76
N ARG A 246 2.31 -2.56 -7.88
CA ARG A 246 1.89 -1.61 -8.91
C ARG A 246 1.02 -0.52 -8.31
N ALA A 247 -0.02 -0.89 -7.59
CA ALA A 247 -0.95 0.04 -6.97
C ALA A 247 -0.29 1.05 -6.02
N LEU A 248 0.68 0.61 -5.24
CA LEU A 248 1.39 1.47 -4.30
C LEU A 248 2.38 2.41 -4.99
N LEU A 249 2.99 2.00 -6.11
CA LEU A 249 4.01 2.78 -6.81
C LEU A 249 3.43 3.76 -7.84
N THR A 250 2.34 3.40 -8.48
CA THR A 250 1.73 4.26 -9.51
C THR A 250 0.64 5.19 -8.98
N GLY A 251 0.28 5.04 -7.69
CA GLY A 251 -0.88 5.73 -7.11
C GLY A 251 -2.22 5.18 -7.63
N ALA A 252 -2.18 4.24 -8.58
CA ALA A 252 -3.35 3.49 -8.97
C ALA A 252 -3.88 2.79 -7.71
N GLN A 253 -5.10 3.10 -7.32
CA GLN A 253 -5.74 2.37 -6.24
C GLN A 253 -5.81 0.90 -6.67
N PRO A 254 -5.26 -0.08 -5.91
CA PRO A 254 -5.66 -1.45 -6.14
C PRO A 254 -7.14 -1.44 -5.86
N PHE A 255 -7.93 -1.63 -6.92
CA PHE A 255 -9.36 -1.70 -6.75
C PHE A 255 -9.59 -2.84 -5.77
N GLY A 256 -10.19 -2.53 -4.64
CA GLY A 256 -10.39 -3.45 -3.51
C GLY A 256 -11.10 -4.76 -3.85
N THR A 257 -11.49 -4.91 -5.13
CA THR A 257 -12.10 -6.08 -5.71
C THR A 257 -11.12 -7.24 -5.85
N ALA A 258 -9.93 -7.06 -6.43
CA ALA A 258 -8.96 -8.15 -6.59
C ALA A 258 -8.47 -8.65 -5.22
N ALA A 259 -8.04 -7.72 -4.34
CA ALA A 259 -7.62 -8.07 -2.98
C ALA A 259 -8.74 -8.73 -2.13
N ARG A 260 -10.00 -8.38 -2.39
CA ARG A 260 -11.15 -9.01 -1.72
C ARG A 260 -11.32 -10.47 -2.13
N TYR A 261 -11.01 -10.82 -3.37
CA TYR A 261 -11.18 -12.18 -3.88
C TYR A 261 -9.96 -13.08 -3.63
N GLU A 262 -8.83 -12.52 -3.24
CA GLU A 262 -7.69 -13.29 -2.72
C GLU A 262 -7.95 -13.88 -1.32
N GLN A 263 -8.99 -13.45 -0.61
CA GLN A 263 -9.33 -14.01 0.71
C GLN A 263 -9.89 -15.43 0.57
N PRO A 264 -9.46 -16.38 1.43
CA PRO A 264 -9.95 -17.77 1.40
C PRO A 264 -11.48 -17.86 1.40
N GLY A 265 -12.03 -18.71 0.54
CA GLY A 265 -13.47 -18.98 0.43
C GLY A 265 -14.29 -17.92 -0.33
N ARG A 266 -13.79 -16.71 -0.56
CA ARG A 266 -14.57 -15.66 -1.27
C ARG A 266 -14.63 -15.88 -2.78
N SER A 267 -13.57 -16.37 -3.39
CA SER A 267 -13.54 -16.76 -4.80
C SER A 267 -14.57 -17.86 -5.07
N ARG A 268 -14.60 -18.89 -4.22
CA ARG A 268 -15.56 -20.01 -4.31
C ARG A 268 -17.00 -19.55 -4.13
N ALA A 269 -17.30 -18.78 -3.08
CA ALA A 269 -18.63 -18.21 -2.83
C ALA A 269 -19.10 -17.27 -3.97
N TYR A 270 -18.16 -16.62 -4.68
CA TYR A 270 -18.49 -15.84 -5.87
C TYR A 270 -18.85 -16.73 -7.06
N ALA A 271 -18.17 -17.85 -7.22
CA ALA A 271 -18.38 -18.79 -8.30
C ALA A 271 -19.78 -19.47 -8.21
N ASP A 272 -20.26 -19.74 -6.99
CA ASP A 272 -21.51 -20.47 -6.71
C ASP A 272 -22.75 -19.56 -6.66
N ARG A 273 -22.75 -18.42 -7.34
CA ARG A 273 -23.87 -17.47 -7.35
C ARG A 273 -25.10 -17.98 -8.09
N ASN A 274 -26.25 -17.42 -7.68
CA ASN A 274 -27.62 -17.72 -8.10
C ASN A 274 -27.78 -17.99 -9.61
N PRO A 275 -28.21 -19.21 -10.04
CA PRO A 275 -28.36 -19.61 -11.43
C PRO A 275 -29.36 -18.75 -12.22
N ARG A 276 -30.46 -18.29 -11.58
CA ARG A 276 -31.47 -17.43 -12.23
C ARG A 276 -30.87 -16.12 -12.74
N ARG A 277 -29.96 -15.52 -11.94
CA ARG A 277 -29.27 -14.30 -12.32
C ARG A 277 -28.29 -14.52 -13.48
N ALA A 278 -27.59 -15.65 -13.48
CA ALA A 278 -26.69 -16.02 -14.57
C ALA A 278 -27.47 -16.19 -15.89
N LYS A 279 -28.67 -16.76 -15.87
CA LYS A 279 -29.54 -16.91 -17.05
C LYS A 279 -29.96 -15.54 -17.60
N GLN A 280 -30.38 -14.61 -16.74
CA GLN A 280 -30.74 -13.24 -17.15
C GLN A 280 -29.57 -12.47 -17.75
N GLU A 281 -28.38 -12.58 -17.15
CA GLU A 281 -27.16 -11.92 -17.64
C GLU A 281 -26.73 -12.48 -19.00
N ARG A 282 -26.89 -13.79 -19.22
CA ARG A 282 -26.64 -14.43 -20.51
C ARG A 282 -27.60 -13.93 -21.58
N ALA A 283 -28.88 -13.86 -21.29
CA ALA A 283 -29.89 -13.34 -22.25
C ALA A 283 -29.60 -11.88 -22.66
N LEU A 284 -29.06 -11.06 -21.76
CA LEU A 284 -28.64 -9.70 -22.11
C LEU A 284 -27.41 -9.69 -23.02
N LEU A 285 -26.44 -10.57 -22.78
CA LEU A 285 -25.26 -10.70 -23.65
C LEU A 285 -25.66 -11.16 -25.06
N GLU A 286 -26.60 -12.11 -25.16
CA GLU A 286 -27.13 -12.59 -26.44
C GLU A 286 -27.70 -11.47 -27.33
N ARG A 287 -28.37 -10.51 -26.71
CA ARG A 287 -28.98 -9.38 -27.41
C ARG A 287 -27.98 -8.38 -28.01
N VAL A 288 -26.76 -8.35 -27.51
CA VAL A 288 -25.75 -7.36 -27.93
C VAL A 288 -24.48 -7.98 -28.50
N TRP A 289 -24.39 -9.31 -28.55
CA TRP A 289 -23.15 -10.02 -28.89
C TRP A 289 -22.79 -9.87 -30.37
N PRO A 290 -21.63 -9.22 -30.71
CA PRO A 290 -21.22 -9.00 -32.11
C PRO A 290 -20.18 -10.00 -32.61
N GLY A 291 -19.72 -10.94 -31.76
CA GLY A 291 -18.64 -11.86 -32.11
C GLY A 291 -19.07 -12.98 -33.05
N ARG A 292 -18.13 -13.44 -33.88
CA ARG A 292 -18.28 -14.53 -34.84
C ARG A 292 -17.53 -15.77 -34.35
N SER A 293 -17.99 -16.97 -34.73
CA SER A 293 -17.30 -18.23 -34.43
C SER A 293 -15.83 -18.18 -34.89
N GLY A 294 -14.93 -18.84 -34.17
CA GLY A 294 -13.50 -18.89 -34.44
C GLY A 294 -12.66 -17.74 -33.85
N GLU A 295 -13.29 -16.63 -33.47
CA GLU A 295 -12.57 -15.47 -32.93
C GLU A 295 -11.98 -15.72 -31.56
N LEU A 296 -10.81 -15.09 -31.27
CA LEU A 296 -10.18 -15.07 -29.98
C LEU A 296 -10.77 -13.95 -29.12
N VAL A 297 -11.44 -14.32 -28.04
CA VAL A 297 -12.08 -13.37 -27.11
C VAL A 297 -11.38 -13.37 -25.75
N LEU A 298 -10.97 -12.20 -25.32
CA LEU A 298 -10.43 -11.96 -23.97
C LEU A 298 -11.58 -11.67 -22.99
N ASP A 299 -11.75 -12.54 -21.98
CA ASP A 299 -12.63 -12.32 -20.82
C ASP A 299 -11.84 -11.62 -19.72
N LEU A 300 -12.11 -10.33 -19.45
CA LEU A 300 -11.30 -9.46 -18.58
C LEU A 300 -12.18 -8.52 -17.74
N PRO A 301 -12.18 -8.64 -16.41
CA PRO A 301 -11.69 -9.76 -15.62
C PRO A 301 -12.64 -10.95 -15.69
N CYS A 302 -12.10 -12.16 -15.85
CA CYS A 302 -12.90 -13.37 -16.03
C CYS A 302 -13.57 -13.88 -14.74
N GLY A 303 -13.10 -13.43 -13.58
CA GLY A 303 -13.51 -14.00 -12.30
C GLY A 303 -13.28 -15.51 -12.27
N ALA A 304 -14.28 -16.25 -11.81
CA ALA A 304 -14.26 -17.72 -11.79
C ALA A 304 -14.68 -18.37 -13.14
N GLY A 305 -14.49 -17.69 -14.28
CA GLY A 305 -14.75 -18.20 -15.60
C GLY A 305 -16.24 -18.30 -16.01
N ARG A 306 -17.08 -17.44 -15.45
CA ARG A 306 -18.56 -17.51 -15.65
C ARG A 306 -19.03 -17.32 -17.09
N LEU A 307 -18.33 -16.54 -17.89
CA LEU A 307 -18.69 -16.28 -19.29
C LEU A 307 -18.16 -17.36 -20.24
N ARG A 308 -17.18 -18.13 -19.83
CA ARG A 308 -16.57 -19.16 -20.66
C ARG A 308 -17.58 -20.10 -21.35
N PRO A 309 -18.58 -20.69 -20.63
CA PRO A 309 -19.56 -21.56 -21.32
C PRO A 309 -20.35 -20.82 -22.41
N PHE A 310 -20.69 -19.55 -22.19
CA PHE A 310 -21.36 -18.72 -23.18
C PHE A 310 -20.48 -18.47 -24.42
N LEU A 311 -19.20 -18.15 -24.22
CA LEU A 311 -18.25 -17.87 -25.30
C LEU A 311 -17.91 -19.15 -26.09
N ARG A 312 -17.68 -20.27 -25.40
CA ARG A 312 -17.39 -21.56 -26.01
C ARG A 312 -18.57 -22.09 -26.85
N ALA A 313 -19.80 -21.99 -26.34
CA ALA A 313 -21.00 -22.40 -27.06
C ALA A 313 -21.19 -21.62 -28.38
N ARG A 314 -20.50 -20.48 -28.54
CA ARG A 314 -20.49 -19.68 -29.78
C ARG A 314 -19.27 -19.93 -30.66
N GLY A 315 -18.48 -20.92 -30.33
CA GLY A 315 -17.30 -21.31 -31.10
C GLY A 315 -16.09 -20.38 -30.91
N HIS A 316 -16.07 -19.54 -29.86
CA HIS A 316 -14.92 -18.67 -29.60
C HIS A 316 -13.75 -19.41 -28.95
N ARG A 317 -12.55 -19.01 -29.32
CA ARG A 317 -11.34 -19.27 -28.53
C ARG A 317 -11.31 -18.28 -27.37
N VAL A 318 -11.14 -18.78 -26.12
CA VAL A 318 -11.27 -17.92 -24.93
C VAL A 318 -9.91 -17.77 -24.25
N LEU A 319 -9.50 -16.52 -24.06
CA LEU A 319 -8.38 -16.14 -23.22
C LEU A 319 -8.93 -15.51 -21.94
N GLN A 320 -8.65 -16.10 -20.80
CA GLN A 320 -9.14 -15.62 -19.50
C GLN A 320 -8.06 -14.81 -18.79
N ALA A 321 -8.41 -13.61 -18.32
CA ALA A 321 -7.50 -12.79 -17.52
C ALA A 321 -8.20 -12.24 -16.28
N ASP A 322 -7.52 -12.25 -15.14
CA ASP A 322 -7.99 -11.65 -13.88
C ASP A 322 -6.81 -11.14 -13.04
N GLY A 323 -7.05 -10.10 -12.27
CA GLY A 323 -6.05 -9.57 -11.32
C GLY A 323 -5.88 -10.43 -10.07
N ALA A 324 -6.88 -11.24 -9.71
CA ALA A 324 -6.88 -12.12 -8.56
C ALA A 324 -6.49 -13.55 -8.97
N LEU A 325 -5.34 -14.04 -8.47
CA LEU A 325 -4.89 -15.41 -8.76
C LEU A 325 -5.87 -16.45 -8.24
N ALA A 326 -6.53 -16.20 -7.10
CA ALA A 326 -7.54 -17.09 -6.55
C ALA A 326 -8.75 -17.25 -7.49
N MET A 327 -9.13 -16.21 -8.24
CA MET A 327 -10.18 -16.30 -9.25
C MET A 327 -9.76 -17.15 -10.45
N LEU A 328 -8.53 -16.99 -10.93
CA LEU A 328 -8.00 -17.83 -12.02
C LEU A 328 -7.92 -19.31 -11.61
N ARG A 329 -7.54 -19.61 -10.38
CA ARG A 329 -7.56 -20.99 -9.86
C ARG A 329 -8.97 -21.59 -9.83
N GLU A 330 -9.97 -20.81 -9.42
CA GLU A 330 -11.38 -21.25 -9.48
C GLU A 330 -11.87 -21.42 -10.93
N ALA A 331 -11.44 -20.53 -11.84
CA ALA A 331 -11.74 -20.67 -13.26
C ALA A 331 -11.10 -21.94 -13.85
N ALA A 332 -9.83 -22.23 -13.50
CA ALA A 332 -9.12 -23.43 -13.93
C ALA A 332 -9.77 -24.72 -13.39
N ALA A 333 -10.15 -24.73 -12.11
CA ALA A 333 -10.81 -25.89 -11.48
C ALA A 333 -12.16 -26.23 -12.11
N ARG A 334 -12.81 -25.27 -12.78
CA ARG A 334 -14.11 -25.43 -13.47
C ARG A 334 -13.96 -25.54 -14.99
N GLY A 335 -12.73 -25.52 -15.49
CA GLY A 335 -12.37 -25.51 -16.88
C GLY A 335 -11.85 -26.83 -17.40
N GLU A 336 -11.56 -26.83 -18.71
CA GLU A 336 -10.86 -27.92 -19.37
C GLU A 336 -9.34 -27.71 -19.29
N ARG A 337 -8.59 -28.79 -19.39
CA ARG A 337 -7.11 -28.73 -19.45
C ARG A 337 -6.68 -27.97 -20.72
N GLY A 338 -5.68 -27.09 -20.59
CA GLY A 338 -5.12 -26.34 -21.73
C GLY A 338 -5.80 -25.02 -22.01
N GLU A 339 -6.71 -24.53 -21.16
CA GLU A 339 -7.28 -23.20 -21.32
C GLU A 339 -6.25 -22.10 -21.06
N LEU A 340 -6.28 -21.08 -21.91
CA LEU A 340 -5.36 -19.94 -21.82
C LEU A 340 -5.79 -19.02 -20.66
N GLN A 341 -4.94 -18.88 -19.65
CA GLN A 341 -5.17 -18.02 -18.49
C GLN A 341 -3.96 -17.15 -18.20
N VAL A 342 -4.20 -15.88 -17.90
CA VAL A 342 -3.14 -14.89 -17.57
C VAL A 342 -3.55 -14.07 -16.37
N GLN A 343 -2.67 -13.95 -15.39
CA GLN A 343 -2.86 -12.97 -14.32
C GLN A 343 -2.53 -11.57 -14.85
N ALA A 344 -3.53 -10.72 -15.00
CA ALA A 344 -3.39 -9.38 -15.55
C ALA A 344 -4.21 -8.33 -14.81
N ASP A 345 -3.67 -7.12 -14.75
CA ASP A 345 -4.42 -5.95 -14.32
C ASP A 345 -5.17 -5.36 -15.53
N ALA A 346 -6.49 -5.22 -15.40
CA ALA A 346 -7.34 -4.66 -16.46
C ALA A 346 -7.00 -3.21 -16.84
N LEU A 347 -6.23 -2.51 -16.01
CA LEU A 347 -5.75 -1.15 -16.29
C LEU A 347 -4.45 -1.13 -17.10
N HIS A 348 -3.79 -2.28 -17.26
CA HIS A 348 -2.52 -2.44 -17.98
C HIS A 348 -2.41 -3.88 -18.46
N VAL A 349 -3.06 -4.18 -19.53
CA VAL A 349 -3.14 -5.53 -20.08
C VAL A 349 -1.83 -5.90 -20.79
N PRO A 350 -1.19 -7.05 -20.49
CA PRO A 350 0.13 -7.39 -21.02
C PRO A 350 0.08 -7.97 -22.45
N PHE A 351 -0.75 -7.40 -23.29
CA PHE A 351 -0.90 -7.80 -24.68
C PHE A 351 -0.62 -6.62 -25.62
N ALA A 352 -0.14 -6.93 -26.81
CA ALA A 352 0.06 -5.94 -27.87
C ALA A 352 -1.26 -5.31 -28.32
N ASP A 353 -1.17 -4.20 -29.02
CA ASP A 353 -2.33 -3.58 -29.66
C ASP A 353 -3.00 -4.57 -30.62
N ARG A 354 -4.33 -4.63 -30.59
CA ARG A 354 -5.12 -5.50 -31.46
C ARG A 354 -4.75 -6.99 -31.36
N ALA A 355 -4.30 -7.45 -30.19
CA ALA A 355 -3.85 -8.84 -29.99
C ALA A 355 -4.99 -9.87 -30.01
N VAL A 356 -6.22 -9.45 -29.70
CA VAL A 356 -7.41 -10.31 -29.66
C VAL A 356 -8.52 -9.75 -30.54
N ASP A 357 -9.42 -10.61 -31.03
CA ASP A 357 -10.51 -10.16 -31.89
C ASP A 357 -11.58 -9.39 -31.11
N GLY A 358 -11.90 -9.86 -29.90
CA GLY A 358 -12.85 -9.21 -29.02
C GLY A 358 -12.42 -9.19 -27.56
N VAL A 359 -12.93 -8.20 -26.81
CA VAL A 359 -12.79 -8.13 -25.35
C VAL A 359 -14.17 -8.10 -24.71
N VAL A 360 -14.36 -8.85 -23.64
CA VAL A 360 -15.57 -8.77 -22.82
C VAL A 360 -15.21 -8.34 -21.41
N MET A 361 -15.81 -7.21 -20.93
CA MET A 361 -15.65 -6.68 -19.58
C MET A 361 -16.99 -6.77 -18.85
N PHE A 362 -17.22 -7.89 -18.17
CA PHE A 362 -18.52 -8.14 -17.57
C PHE A 362 -18.51 -7.97 -16.06
N ARG A 363 -19.45 -7.15 -15.52
CA ARG A 363 -19.62 -6.86 -14.10
C ARG A 363 -18.35 -6.33 -13.40
N PHE A 364 -17.62 -5.49 -14.10
CA PHE A 364 -16.35 -4.96 -13.62
C PHE A 364 -16.36 -3.43 -13.45
N LEU A 365 -16.76 -2.65 -14.47
CA LEU A 365 -16.62 -1.19 -14.49
C LEU A 365 -17.26 -0.49 -13.27
N HIS A 366 -18.37 -1.01 -12.76
CA HIS A 366 -19.03 -0.45 -11.57
C HIS A 366 -18.24 -0.62 -10.27
N HIS A 367 -17.12 -1.31 -10.28
CA HIS A 367 -16.17 -1.37 -9.16
C HIS A 367 -15.06 -0.33 -9.25
N LEU A 368 -14.96 0.37 -10.36
CA LEU A 368 -13.87 1.29 -10.67
C LEU A 368 -14.32 2.75 -10.48
N PRO A 369 -13.52 3.61 -9.83
CA PRO A 369 -13.75 5.06 -9.91
C PRO A 369 -13.59 5.54 -11.37
N PRO A 370 -14.14 6.71 -11.72
CA PRO A 370 -14.24 7.18 -13.10
C PRO A 370 -12.93 7.14 -13.90
N ASP A 371 -11.82 7.63 -13.30
CA ASP A 371 -10.51 7.64 -13.98
C ASP A 371 -10.00 6.25 -14.32
N ALA A 372 -10.18 5.33 -13.40
CA ALA A 372 -9.77 3.95 -13.59
C ALA A 372 -10.71 3.19 -14.54
N ALA A 373 -11.98 3.51 -14.55
CA ALA A 373 -12.91 2.97 -15.55
C ALA A 373 -12.50 3.41 -16.97
N ARG A 374 -12.08 4.69 -17.13
CA ARG A 374 -11.55 5.19 -18.40
C ARG A 374 -10.27 4.47 -18.81
N ALA A 375 -9.32 4.27 -17.87
CA ALA A 375 -8.08 3.55 -18.16
C ALA A 375 -8.33 2.08 -18.56
N ALA A 376 -9.24 1.39 -17.85
CA ALA A 376 -9.61 0.02 -18.19
C ALA A 376 -10.29 -0.09 -19.58
N LEU A 377 -11.14 0.88 -19.92
CA LEU A 377 -11.77 0.97 -21.24
C LEU A 377 -10.73 1.21 -22.33
N ALA A 378 -9.79 2.14 -22.12
CA ALA A 378 -8.72 2.43 -23.07
C ALA A 378 -7.88 1.18 -23.36
N GLU A 379 -7.53 0.40 -22.34
CA GLU A 379 -6.81 -0.87 -22.51
C GLU A 379 -7.64 -1.92 -23.25
N ALA A 380 -8.95 -2.04 -22.95
CA ALA A 380 -9.82 -2.95 -23.68
C ALA A 380 -9.91 -2.58 -25.16
N TYR A 381 -10.05 -1.29 -25.50
CA TYR A 381 -10.07 -0.83 -26.88
C TYR A 381 -8.73 -0.97 -27.58
N ARG A 382 -7.61 -0.79 -26.85
CA ARG A 382 -6.25 -0.95 -27.40
C ARG A 382 -6.00 -2.39 -27.87
N VAL A 383 -6.33 -3.36 -27.00
CA VAL A 383 -6.04 -4.77 -27.30
C VAL A 383 -7.07 -5.45 -28.21
N ALA A 384 -8.29 -4.89 -28.36
CA ALA A 384 -9.33 -5.42 -29.22
C ALA A 384 -9.11 -5.03 -30.68
N ARG A 385 -9.16 -6.01 -31.59
CA ARG A 385 -9.12 -5.80 -33.04
C ARG A 385 -10.45 -5.34 -33.58
N ARG A 386 -11.57 -5.95 -33.13
CA ARG A 386 -12.88 -5.78 -33.74
C ARG A 386 -13.96 -5.24 -32.80
N PHE A 387 -14.10 -5.80 -31.60
CA PHE A 387 -15.20 -5.41 -30.71
C PHE A 387 -14.85 -5.45 -29.24
N VAL A 388 -15.59 -4.66 -28.47
CA VAL A 388 -15.59 -4.69 -27.00
C VAL A 388 -17.04 -4.77 -26.52
N VAL A 389 -17.35 -5.77 -25.69
CA VAL A 389 -18.63 -5.87 -24.97
C VAL A 389 -18.40 -5.61 -23.51
N LEU A 390 -19.15 -4.70 -22.92
CA LEU A 390 -18.98 -4.32 -21.54
C LEU A 390 -20.32 -4.18 -20.81
N SER A 391 -20.28 -4.38 -19.49
CA SER A 391 -21.40 -4.06 -18.62
C SER A 391 -21.05 -2.95 -17.63
N PHE A 392 -21.98 -2.07 -17.38
CA PHE A 392 -21.83 -0.92 -16.49
C PHE A 392 -23.13 -0.66 -15.72
N PHE A 393 -23.03 0.16 -14.67
CA PHE A 393 -24.20 0.64 -13.95
C PHE A 393 -24.55 2.04 -14.44
N HIS A 394 -25.76 2.16 -15.02
CA HIS A 394 -26.24 3.44 -15.52
C HIS A 394 -26.72 4.35 -14.36
N PRO A 395 -26.42 5.66 -14.39
CA PRO A 395 -26.79 6.58 -13.31
C PRO A 395 -28.30 6.80 -13.17
N VAL A 396 -29.04 6.70 -14.27
CA VAL A 396 -30.50 6.89 -14.25
C VAL A 396 -31.18 5.55 -13.97
N SER A 397 -31.35 5.22 -12.68
CA SER A 397 -32.08 4.03 -12.23
C SER A 397 -32.56 4.17 -10.79
N LEU A 398 -33.66 3.52 -10.46
CA LEU A 398 -34.18 3.47 -9.08
C LEU A 398 -33.14 2.88 -8.12
N HIS A 399 -32.40 1.87 -8.53
CA HIS A 399 -31.32 1.30 -7.73
C HIS A 399 -30.18 2.31 -7.42
N HIS A 400 -29.89 3.21 -8.35
CA HIS A 400 -28.90 4.27 -8.09
C HIS A 400 -29.41 5.27 -7.08
N LEU A 401 -30.68 5.71 -7.20
CA LEU A 401 -31.31 6.61 -6.22
C LEU A 401 -31.34 5.99 -4.82
N GLN A 402 -31.70 4.72 -4.70
CA GLN A 402 -31.65 3.99 -3.42
C GLN A 402 -30.22 3.92 -2.83
N ARG A 403 -29.18 3.82 -3.68
CA ARG A 403 -27.78 3.88 -3.20
C ARG A 403 -27.40 5.27 -2.71
N LEU A 404 -27.79 6.31 -3.41
CA LEU A 404 -27.59 7.71 -2.97
C LEU A 404 -28.26 7.98 -1.63
N ALA A 405 -29.52 7.55 -1.47
CA ALA A 405 -30.24 7.67 -0.22
C ALA A 405 -29.58 6.91 0.95
N ARG A 406 -28.97 5.75 0.70
CA ARG A 406 -28.18 5.02 1.72
C ARG A 406 -26.85 5.69 2.04
N GLN A 407 -26.24 6.38 1.08
CA GLN A 407 -25.02 7.16 1.32
C GLN A 407 -25.26 8.37 2.21
N SER A 408 -26.38 9.07 2.05
CA SER A 408 -26.73 10.22 2.90
C SER A 408 -26.92 9.86 4.37
N VAL A 409 -27.20 8.59 4.68
CA VAL A 409 -27.27 8.06 6.06
C VAL A 409 -25.99 7.30 6.49
N GLY A 410 -24.84 7.59 5.85
CA GLY A 410 -23.52 7.10 6.28
C GLY A 410 -23.13 5.69 5.82
N ALA A 411 -23.90 5.04 4.96
CA ALA A 411 -23.52 3.73 4.40
C ALA A 411 -22.58 3.90 3.20
N PRO A 412 -21.29 3.50 3.29
CA PRO A 412 -20.35 3.68 2.19
C PRO A 412 -20.74 2.83 0.98
N THR A 413 -20.78 3.44 -0.21
CA THR A 413 -20.92 2.67 -1.45
C THR A 413 -19.56 2.40 -2.06
N THR A 414 -19.38 1.17 -2.57
CA THR A 414 -18.22 0.76 -3.37
C THR A 414 -18.60 0.60 -4.85
N ARG A 415 -19.73 1.19 -5.27
CA ARG A 415 -20.28 1.02 -6.61
C ARG A 415 -20.33 2.36 -7.32
N PHE A 416 -19.76 2.40 -8.51
CA PHE A 416 -19.74 3.58 -9.37
C PHE A 416 -20.69 3.38 -10.55
N THR A 417 -21.17 4.48 -11.10
CA THR A 417 -21.98 4.51 -12.33
C THR A 417 -21.16 5.11 -13.46
N SER A 418 -21.49 4.71 -14.69
CA SER A 418 -20.95 5.30 -15.92
C SER A 418 -22.09 5.65 -16.84
N SER A 419 -22.06 6.81 -17.48
CA SER A 419 -23.05 7.13 -18.52
C SER A 419 -22.69 6.44 -19.82
N LEU A 420 -23.69 6.13 -20.65
CA LEU A 420 -23.46 5.60 -21.99
C LEU A 420 -22.64 6.59 -22.84
N GLY A 421 -22.90 7.89 -22.67
CA GLY A 421 -22.17 8.95 -23.36
C GLY A 421 -20.67 8.99 -23.01
N ASP A 422 -20.30 8.76 -21.74
CA ASP A 422 -18.89 8.68 -21.36
C ASP A 422 -18.19 7.46 -21.99
N ILE A 423 -18.88 6.32 -22.01
CA ILE A 423 -18.37 5.10 -22.66
C ILE A 423 -18.15 5.33 -24.15
N GLN A 424 -19.12 5.95 -24.84
CA GLN A 424 -19.03 6.27 -26.27
C GLN A 424 -17.93 7.28 -26.59
N ARG A 425 -17.72 8.27 -25.72
CA ARG A 425 -16.66 9.27 -25.87
C ARG A 425 -15.27 8.62 -25.81
N VAL A 426 -15.05 7.74 -24.84
CA VAL A 426 -13.78 6.99 -24.74
C VAL A 426 -13.64 6.04 -25.93
N ALA A 427 -14.70 5.38 -26.35
CA ALA A 427 -14.69 4.47 -27.49
C ALA A 427 -14.31 5.19 -28.79
N ALA A 428 -14.88 6.36 -29.04
CA ALA A 428 -14.59 7.17 -30.21
C ALA A 428 -13.12 7.58 -30.32
N GLN A 429 -12.48 7.89 -29.20
CA GLN A 429 -11.04 8.20 -29.13
C GLN A 429 -10.15 7.02 -29.60
N HIS A 430 -10.66 5.80 -29.55
CA HIS A 430 -9.97 4.58 -29.95
C HIS A 430 -10.51 3.99 -31.27
N GLY A 431 -11.35 4.72 -31.99
CA GLY A 431 -11.92 4.29 -33.26
C GLY A 431 -13.03 3.24 -33.13
N PHE A 432 -13.77 3.24 -32.03
CA PHE A 432 -14.94 2.36 -31.83
C PHE A 432 -16.23 3.17 -31.78
N ARG A 433 -17.32 2.56 -32.30
CA ARG A 433 -18.67 3.09 -32.20
C ARG A 433 -19.60 2.11 -31.50
N LEU A 434 -20.65 2.62 -30.90
CA LEU A 434 -21.71 1.80 -30.31
C LEU A 434 -22.47 1.07 -31.43
N GLN A 435 -22.58 -0.25 -31.35
CA GLN A 435 -23.37 -1.07 -32.25
C GLN A 435 -24.70 -1.47 -31.62
N ALA A 436 -24.68 -1.90 -30.35
CA ALA A 436 -25.87 -2.38 -29.67
C ALA A 436 -25.81 -2.05 -28.17
N ARG A 437 -26.99 -1.95 -27.56
CA ARG A 437 -27.14 -1.82 -26.11
C ARG A 437 -28.29 -2.64 -25.58
N ALA A 438 -28.22 -3.10 -24.36
CA ALA A 438 -29.29 -3.76 -23.64
C ALA A 438 -29.30 -3.37 -22.16
N ALA A 439 -30.47 -3.29 -21.57
CA ALA A 439 -30.65 -3.06 -20.16
C ALA A 439 -31.47 -4.19 -19.55
N GLN A 440 -31.21 -4.53 -18.29
CA GLN A 440 -31.95 -5.58 -17.59
C GLN A 440 -33.43 -5.18 -17.40
N LEU A 441 -33.67 -3.99 -16.87
CA LEU A 441 -34.96 -3.31 -16.79
C LEU A 441 -34.62 -1.82 -16.80
N PRO A 442 -34.84 -1.11 -17.94
CA PRO A 442 -34.54 0.32 -18.02
C PRO A 442 -35.22 1.09 -16.88
N PHE A 443 -34.51 2.06 -16.32
CA PHE A 443 -34.92 2.92 -15.19
C PHE A 443 -35.15 2.23 -13.84
N ALA A 444 -35.46 0.93 -13.77
CA ALA A 444 -35.61 0.19 -12.52
C ALA A 444 -34.28 -0.42 -12.06
N ARG A 445 -33.56 -1.08 -12.96
CA ARG A 445 -32.28 -1.72 -12.69
C ARG A 445 -31.13 -0.95 -13.33
N ASP A 446 -29.96 -0.99 -12.70
CA ASP A 446 -28.79 -0.23 -13.10
C ASP A 446 -27.85 -0.98 -14.07
N LEU A 447 -28.05 -2.29 -14.27
CA LEU A 447 -27.19 -3.08 -15.16
C LEU A 447 -27.55 -2.87 -16.63
N TRP A 448 -26.61 -2.26 -17.34
CA TRP A 448 -26.63 -2.05 -18.78
C TRP A 448 -25.45 -2.76 -19.44
N LEU A 449 -25.63 -3.15 -20.71
CA LEU A 449 -24.60 -3.66 -21.58
C LEU A 449 -24.48 -2.76 -22.81
N ALA A 450 -23.24 -2.65 -23.30
CA ALA A 450 -22.94 -2.01 -24.58
C ALA A 450 -21.98 -2.90 -25.37
N ALA A 451 -22.26 -3.05 -26.65
CA ALA A 451 -21.35 -3.61 -27.62
C ALA A 451 -20.82 -2.48 -28.51
N LEU A 452 -19.51 -2.36 -28.57
CA LEU A 452 -18.81 -1.36 -29.35
C LEU A 452 -17.94 -2.08 -30.38
N VAL A 453 -17.98 -1.60 -31.63
CA VAL A 453 -17.23 -2.20 -32.73
C VAL A 453 -16.29 -1.17 -33.34
N ARG A 454 -15.14 -1.65 -33.80
CA ARG A 454 -14.17 -0.79 -34.50
C ARG A 454 -14.76 -0.27 -35.79
N GLN A 455 -14.57 0.99 -36.06
CA GLN A 455 -14.89 1.60 -37.37
C GLN A 455 -13.82 1.19 -38.37
N ASP A 456 -14.20 0.55 -39.45
CA ASP A 456 -13.28 0.26 -40.53
C ASP A 456 -12.90 1.57 -41.24
N ALA A 457 -11.62 1.80 -41.44
CA ALA A 457 -11.11 3.01 -42.12
C ALA A 457 -11.65 3.22 -43.56
N ASN A 458 -12.23 2.19 -44.14
CA ASN A 458 -12.81 2.24 -45.51
C ASN A 458 -14.29 2.66 -45.58
N ALA A 459 -15.00 2.75 -44.42
CA ALA A 459 -16.42 3.15 -44.45
C ALA A 459 -16.65 4.68 -44.50
N GLN A 460 -15.59 5.49 -44.51
CA GLN A 460 -15.67 6.97 -44.59
C GLN A 460 -15.35 7.51 -46.00
N ARG A 461 -15.18 6.65 -47.03
CA ARG A 461 -14.90 7.06 -48.43
C ARG A 461 -15.99 6.64 -49.42
N SER A 462 -17.19 6.38 -48.93
CA SER A 462 -18.39 6.20 -49.80
C SER A 462 -19.46 7.21 -49.46
#